data_2553f855d2102a58f49801174cfa0452
#
_entry.id   2553f855d2102a58f49801174cfa0452
#
_cell.length_a   1.000
_cell.length_b   1.000
_cell.length_c   1.000
_cell.angle_alpha   90.00
_cell.angle_beta   90.00
_cell.angle_gamma   90.00
#
_symmetry.space_group_name_H-M   'P 1'
#
loop_
_entity.id
_entity.type
_entity.pdbx_description
1 polymer ?
#
loop_
_entity_poly.entity_id
_entity_poly.type
_entity_poly.pdbx_seq_one_letter_code
_entity_poly.pdbx_strand_id
1 'polypeptide(L)'
;MYEFVVNDRNYLNYRFFDNLNNEIMLPINPLNFKLFNNSFFDYDLINENITNVQQPVINDIPGVLILNKTFGKYKNKFLYKCVPYDTSLPIFLVPYKVVLGFNKETVNKYVRFSFLHWDDKHPIGELIECIGDVNNISSYYQYELVFRKLKYSIKSLQNNAFKQVKQINDATIEDIKTKYNCEDYTNSNKNYIFTIDPSDCKDFDDAVSINNNIINVYIANVAVWLDYFKLWEIMSDRVSTIYLPDSKISMLPTILSDDICSLRKNKKRFAICMSLVIKNNEIVDVSFKNTMIKVANNFVYDEDKLKKNKNYRELFNTLTNLKNTFNIKIKDSHDVIMYLMITMNYYCSLRLKKNKIGIFREVKIKDNDMNRDKISILPENIKTFYRLYRNVTANYTLEPGNYDSLHHDFLESYVHITSPIRRIVDLLNLIQFQTSENIYHFSNQAISFYDKWVNKLLKINLDMKSIRKLQRSEEHTSELQSHSDLVCR
;
A
#
# COMPACT_ATOMS: atom_id res chain seq x y z
N MET A 1 30.46 1.42 27.70
CA MET A 1 29.86 0.70 26.55
C MET A 1 29.81 1.65 25.37
N TYR A 2 30.20 1.23 24.21
CA TYR A 2 30.30 2.04 22.98
C TYR A 2 29.43 1.39 21.90
N GLU A 3 28.84 2.22 21.00
CA GLU A 3 28.09 1.78 19.85
C GLU A 3 28.93 1.98 18.58
N PHE A 4 28.94 0.96 17.71
CA PHE A 4 29.59 1.02 16.40
C PHE A 4 28.54 1.23 15.30
N VAL A 5 28.74 2.25 14.47
CA VAL A 5 27.86 2.60 13.35
C VAL A 5 28.68 2.67 12.05
N VAL A 6 28.23 1.96 11.02
CA VAL A 6 28.83 1.95 9.69
C VAL A 6 27.78 2.08 8.59
N ASN A 7 28.10 2.82 7.54
CA ASN A 7 27.18 3.10 6.43
C ASN A 7 27.63 2.46 5.11
N ASP A 8 28.84 1.92 5.05
CA ASP A 8 29.39 1.31 3.85
C ASP A 8 29.95 -0.09 4.11
N ARG A 9 29.85 -0.96 3.10
CA ARG A 9 30.22 -2.37 3.12
C ARG A 9 31.70 -2.64 3.35
N ASN A 10 32.54 -1.70 3.01
CA ASN A 10 33.99 -1.83 3.12
C ASN A 10 34.52 -1.26 4.43
N TYR A 11 33.65 -0.73 5.28
CA TYR A 11 33.96 -0.13 6.57
C TYR A 11 34.95 1.05 6.42
N LEU A 12 34.78 1.85 5.37
CA LEU A 12 35.59 3.07 5.15
C LEU A 12 35.01 4.27 5.90
N ASN A 13 33.70 4.31 6.07
CA ASN A 13 32.96 5.37 6.77
C ASN A 13 32.27 4.79 7.98
N TYR A 14 32.90 4.80 9.12
CA TYR A 14 32.36 4.33 10.37
C TYR A 14 32.58 5.32 11.51
N ARG A 15 31.79 5.20 12.57
CA ARG A 15 31.83 6.05 13.76
C ARG A 15 31.54 5.21 15.00
N PHE A 16 32.07 5.71 16.14
CA PHE A 16 31.77 5.17 17.45
C PHE A 16 31.05 6.21 18.28
N PHE A 17 30.11 5.77 19.09
CA PHE A 17 29.37 6.63 19.99
C PHE A 17 29.50 6.12 21.43
N ASP A 18 29.57 7.04 22.39
CA ASP A 18 29.55 6.73 23.81
C ASP A 18 28.11 6.55 24.33
N ASN A 19 27.95 6.21 25.62
CA ASN A 19 26.63 6.05 26.25
C ASN A 19 25.79 7.35 26.31
N LEU A 20 26.40 8.50 26.05
CA LEU A 20 25.75 9.83 26.00
C LEU A 20 25.45 10.25 24.55
N ASN A 21 25.65 9.35 23.59
CA ASN A 21 25.44 9.60 22.16
C ASN A 21 26.43 10.64 21.57
N ASN A 22 27.62 10.84 22.20
CA ASN A 22 28.67 11.67 21.64
C ASN A 22 29.55 10.83 20.71
N GLU A 23 29.89 11.38 19.54
CA GLU A 23 30.85 10.75 18.61
C GLU A 23 32.25 10.79 19.20
N ILE A 24 32.93 9.64 19.21
CA ILE A 24 34.26 9.47 19.74
C ILE A 24 35.19 8.80 18.73
N MET A 25 36.48 9.02 18.86
CA MET A 25 37.49 8.29 18.10
C MET A 25 38.14 7.20 18.95
N LEU A 26 38.05 5.95 18.46
CA LEU A 26 38.78 4.82 19.04
C LEU A 26 39.85 4.32 18.06
N PRO A 27 41.07 3.97 18.51
CA PRO A 27 42.14 3.52 17.64
C PRO A 27 42.00 2.04 17.26
N ILE A 28 40.82 1.63 16.80
CA ILE A 28 40.51 0.24 16.47
C ILE A 28 39.98 0.10 15.05
N ASN A 29 40.34 -1.02 14.41
CA ASN A 29 39.70 -1.40 13.13
C ASN A 29 38.55 -2.36 13.40
N PRO A 30 37.31 -1.94 13.15
CA PRO A 30 36.12 -2.76 13.47
C PRO A 30 36.06 -4.11 12.75
N LEU A 31 36.71 -4.25 11.57
CA LEU A 31 36.81 -5.52 10.87
C LEU A 31 37.67 -6.55 11.62
N ASN A 32 38.72 -6.13 12.30
CA ASN A 32 39.56 -7.03 13.09
C ASN A 32 38.78 -7.64 14.27
N PHE A 33 37.84 -6.88 14.81
CA PHE A 33 36.98 -7.31 15.92
C PHE A 33 35.61 -7.88 15.46
N LYS A 34 35.42 -8.03 14.15
CA LYS A 34 34.21 -8.65 13.58
C LYS A 34 32.91 -7.95 13.97
N LEU A 35 32.94 -6.62 14.10
CA LEU A 35 31.78 -5.82 14.51
C LEU A 35 30.81 -5.61 13.32
N PHE A 36 29.54 -5.82 13.57
CA PHE A 36 28.46 -5.41 12.66
C PHE A 36 27.91 -4.04 13.03
N ASN A 37 27.27 -3.37 12.10
CA ASN A 37 26.55 -2.12 12.34
C ASN A 37 25.61 -2.25 13.54
N ASN A 38 25.59 -1.27 14.45
CA ASN A 38 24.84 -1.26 15.72
C ASN A 38 25.30 -2.35 16.72
N SER A 39 26.57 -2.77 16.67
CA SER A 39 27.16 -3.57 17.74
C SER A 39 27.52 -2.68 18.93
N PHE A 40 27.30 -3.18 20.14
CA PHE A 40 27.71 -2.56 21.38
C PHE A 40 28.87 -3.33 21.99
N PHE A 41 29.83 -2.62 22.63
CA PHE A 41 31.02 -3.24 23.23
C PHE A 41 31.64 -2.36 24.32
N ASP A 42 32.47 -2.95 25.16
CA ASP A 42 33.35 -2.23 26.06
C ASP A 42 34.78 -2.22 25.50
N TYR A 43 35.45 -1.09 25.63
CA TYR A 43 36.84 -0.91 25.18
C TYR A 43 37.76 -0.68 26.35
N ASP A 44 38.77 -1.51 26.46
CA ASP A 44 39.85 -1.39 27.46
C ASP A 44 41.01 -0.56 26.86
N LEU A 45 41.17 0.65 27.37
CA LEU A 45 42.21 1.59 26.93
C LEU A 45 43.63 1.12 27.26
N ILE A 46 43.82 0.23 28.27
CA ILE A 46 45.13 -0.26 28.70
C ILE A 46 45.62 -1.38 27.79
N ASN A 47 44.72 -2.32 27.52
CA ASN A 47 45.03 -3.51 26.72
C ASN A 47 44.68 -3.35 25.23
N GLU A 48 44.16 -2.20 24.82
CA GLU A 48 43.69 -1.90 23.46
C GLU A 48 42.77 -3.00 22.90
N ASN A 49 41.91 -3.55 23.75
CA ASN A 49 41.06 -4.69 23.41
C ASN A 49 39.56 -4.42 23.65
N ILE A 50 38.72 -5.12 22.89
CA ILE A 50 37.26 -5.06 23.00
C ILE A 50 36.76 -6.24 23.84
N THR A 51 35.87 -5.96 24.76
CA THR A 51 35.17 -6.95 25.58
C THR A 51 33.64 -6.74 25.55
N ASN A 52 32.91 -7.71 26.09
CA ASN A 52 31.43 -7.64 26.21
C ASN A 52 30.70 -7.28 24.90
N VAL A 53 31.16 -7.84 23.78
CA VAL A 53 30.57 -7.55 22.46
C VAL A 53 29.15 -8.08 22.36
N GLN A 54 28.19 -7.19 22.13
CA GLN A 54 26.80 -7.49 21.85
C GLN A 54 26.53 -7.22 20.36
N GLN A 55 26.40 -8.28 19.57
CA GLN A 55 26.10 -8.18 18.14
C GLN A 55 24.58 -8.08 17.91
N PRO A 56 24.14 -7.31 16.92
CA PRO A 56 22.74 -7.35 16.48
C PRO A 56 22.39 -8.73 15.93
N VAL A 57 21.14 -9.13 16.09
CA VAL A 57 20.62 -10.36 15.46
C VAL A 57 20.49 -10.13 13.96
N ILE A 58 21.34 -10.81 13.18
CA ILE A 58 21.40 -10.65 11.72
C ILE A 58 20.83 -11.91 11.07
N ASN A 59 19.52 -11.92 10.90
CA ASN A 59 18.78 -13.01 10.27
C ASN A 59 18.00 -12.50 9.05
N ASP A 60 17.70 -13.41 8.14
CA ASP A 60 16.83 -13.14 6.98
C ASP A 60 17.33 -11.99 6.09
N ILE A 61 18.61 -12.09 5.70
CA ILE A 61 19.30 -11.07 4.92
C ILE A 61 19.03 -11.32 3.42
N PRO A 62 18.42 -10.39 2.70
CA PRO A 62 18.39 -10.45 1.23
C PRO A 62 19.75 -10.08 0.65
N GLY A 63 20.18 -10.82 -0.37
CA GLY A 63 21.44 -10.57 -1.04
C GLY A 63 21.53 -11.17 -2.44
N VAL A 64 22.60 -10.81 -3.15
CA VAL A 64 22.94 -11.35 -4.47
C VAL A 64 24.12 -12.30 -4.34
N LEU A 65 23.88 -13.57 -4.67
CA LEU A 65 24.90 -14.62 -4.71
C LEU A 65 25.64 -14.57 -6.04
N ILE A 66 26.95 -14.34 -5.99
CA ILE A 66 27.83 -14.17 -7.16
C ILE A 66 28.48 -15.52 -7.48
N LEU A 67 28.10 -16.15 -8.60
CA LEU A 67 28.46 -17.52 -8.94
C LEU A 67 29.70 -17.66 -9.86
N ASN A 68 30.35 -16.55 -10.22
CA ASN A 68 31.48 -16.57 -11.14
C ASN A 68 32.79 -17.12 -10.56
N LYS A 69 32.95 -17.16 -9.23
CA LYS A 69 34.14 -17.59 -8.52
C LYS A 69 33.82 -18.21 -7.18
N THR A 70 34.57 -19.28 -6.82
CA THR A 70 34.48 -19.97 -5.53
C THR A 70 35.56 -19.50 -4.55
N PHE A 71 35.26 -19.60 -3.26
CA PHE A 71 36.10 -19.15 -2.13
C PHE A 71 36.30 -20.25 -1.09
N GLY A 72 36.58 -21.49 -1.53
CA GLY A 72 36.74 -22.66 -0.67
C GLY A 72 35.45 -23.49 -0.58
N LYS A 73 35.41 -24.34 0.45
CA LYS A 73 34.25 -25.23 0.72
C LYS A 73 33.85 -25.18 2.20
N TYR A 74 32.57 -25.29 2.45
CA TYR A 74 31.99 -25.47 3.77
C TYR A 74 30.92 -26.57 3.71
N LYS A 75 31.04 -27.59 4.59
CA LYS A 75 30.16 -28.78 4.62
C LYS A 75 29.92 -29.37 3.22
N ASN A 76 30.99 -29.63 2.45
CA ASN A 76 30.96 -30.21 1.09
C ASN A 76 30.29 -29.34 0.00
N LYS A 77 29.92 -28.08 0.28
CA LYS A 77 29.42 -27.14 -0.72
C LYS A 77 30.48 -26.06 -0.99
N PHE A 78 30.55 -25.59 -2.24
CA PHE A 78 31.42 -24.46 -2.55
C PHE A 78 30.87 -23.17 -1.95
N LEU A 79 31.76 -22.32 -1.44
CA LEU A 79 31.47 -21.00 -0.92
C LEU A 79 31.49 -19.98 -2.06
N TYR A 80 30.46 -19.15 -2.13
CA TYR A 80 30.36 -18.05 -3.07
C TYR A 80 30.17 -16.73 -2.33
N LYS A 81 30.65 -15.63 -2.92
CA LYS A 81 30.36 -14.29 -2.38
C LYS A 81 28.88 -13.99 -2.47
N CYS A 82 28.32 -13.55 -1.38
CA CYS A 82 26.98 -13.02 -1.29
C CYS A 82 27.04 -11.54 -0.88
N VAL A 83 26.52 -10.67 -1.73
CA VAL A 83 26.48 -9.23 -1.50
C VAL A 83 25.12 -8.89 -0.88
N PRO A 84 25.06 -8.53 0.42
CA PRO A 84 23.81 -8.13 1.06
C PRO A 84 23.21 -6.89 0.38
N TYR A 85 21.88 -6.75 0.42
CA TYR A 85 21.23 -5.52 -0.01
C TYR A 85 21.61 -4.34 0.91
N ASP A 86 21.62 -4.59 2.21
CA ASP A 86 22.05 -3.61 3.20
C ASP A 86 23.55 -3.30 3.03
N THR A 87 23.86 -2.05 2.71
CA THR A 87 25.21 -1.58 2.48
C THR A 87 26.04 -1.45 3.76
N SER A 88 25.42 -1.47 4.93
CA SER A 88 26.12 -1.50 6.22
C SER A 88 26.68 -2.88 6.59
N LEU A 89 26.27 -3.92 5.85
CA LEU A 89 26.78 -5.28 6.04
C LEU A 89 27.92 -5.61 5.10
N PRO A 90 28.98 -6.32 5.58
CA PRO A 90 30.09 -6.75 4.74
C PRO A 90 29.65 -7.83 3.73
N ILE A 91 30.53 -8.18 2.81
CA ILE A 91 30.32 -9.33 1.91
C ILE A 91 30.42 -10.62 2.70
N PHE A 92 29.42 -11.48 2.56
CA PHE A 92 29.37 -12.82 3.15
C PHE A 92 29.89 -13.88 2.19
N LEU A 93 30.29 -15.04 2.73
CA LEU A 93 30.46 -16.27 1.97
C LEU A 93 29.31 -17.20 2.31
N VAL A 94 28.58 -17.65 1.29
CA VAL A 94 27.40 -18.53 1.46
C VAL A 94 27.62 -19.84 0.70
N PRO A 95 27.44 -21.00 1.35
CA PRO A 95 27.58 -22.30 0.71
C PRO A 95 26.41 -22.56 -0.24
N TYR A 96 26.72 -22.84 -1.52
CA TYR A 96 25.72 -23.09 -2.54
C TYR A 96 26.11 -24.25 -3.45
N LYS A 97 25.13 -25.00 -3.92
CA LYS A 97 25.31 -26.04 -4.94
C LYS A 97 24.75 -25.51 -6.26
N VAL A 98 25.60 -25.16 -7.19
CA VAL A 98 25.19 -24.72 -8.52
C VAL A 98 24.52 -25.87 -9.25
N VAL A 99 23.32 -25.63 -9.73
CA VAL A 99 22.63 -26.52 -10.68
C VAL A 99 22.82 -25.89 -12.05
N LEU A 100 23.65 -26.53 -12.87
CA LEU A 100 23.87 -26.07 -14.24
C LEU A 100 22.66 -26.43 -15.11
N GLY A 101 22.11 -25.44 -15.79
CA GLY A 101 21.12 -25.64 -16.85
C GLY A 101 21.74 -26.21 -18.14
N PHE A 102 20.94 -26.36 -19.16
CA PHE A 102 21.37 -26.92 -20.46
C PHE A 102 22.52 -26.10 -21.09
N ASN A 103 22.53 -24.78 -20.91
CA ASN A 103 23.52 -23.87 -21.49
C ASN A 103 24.83 -23.75 -20.68
N LYS A 104 24.97 -24.48 -19.56
CA LYS A 104 26.15 -24.45 -18.68
C LYS A 104 26.57 -23.05 -18.17
N GLU A 105 25.76 -22.03 -18.39
CA GLU A 105 26.01 -20.68 -17.89
C GLU A 105 25.62 -20.56 -16.42
N THR A 106 26.45 -19.87 -15.65
CA THR A 106 26.20 -19.57 -14.26
C THR A 106 25.57 -18.17 -14.15
N VAL A 107 24.28 -18.10 -13.82
CA VAL A 107 23.59 -16.83 -13.56
C VAL A 107 23.56 -16.59 -12.07
N ASN A 108 23.95 -15.37 -11.65
CA ASN A 108 23.86 -14.93 -10.24
C ASN A 108 22.42 -15.07 -9.73
N LYS A 109 22.28 -15.23 -8.41
CA LYS A 109 20.96 -15.50 -7.79
C LYS A 109 20.61 -14.44 -6.75
N TYR A 110 19.35 -14.04 -6.74
CA TYR A 110 18.75 -13.41 -5.57
C TYR A 110 18.52 -14.47 -4.51
N VAL A 111 18.97 -14.20 -3.29
CA VAL A 111 18.90 -15.15 -2.18
C VAL A 111 18.45 -14.49 -0.88
N ARG A 112 18.01 -15.33 0.06
CA ARG A 112 17.88 -15.02 1.49
C ARG A 112 18.82 -15.91 2.25
N PHE A 113 19.55 -15.34 3.18
CA PHE A 113 20.47 -16.08 4.03
C PHE A 113 20.51 -15.49 5.45
N SER A 114 21.02 -16.21 6.41
CA SER A 114 21.27 -15.75 7.78
C SER A 114 22.76 -15.79 8.10
N PHE A 115 23.18 -14.98 9.06
CA PHE A 115 24.52 -15.04 9.61
C PHE A 115 24.72 -16.34 10.37
N LEU A 116 25.88 -16.97 10.19
CA LEU A 116 26.26 -18.19 10.91
C LEU A 116 27.42 -17.93 11.89
N HIS A 117 28.57 -17.51 11.38
CA HIS A 117 29.74 -17.13 12.18
C HIS A 117 30.71 -16.25 11.37
N TRP A 118 31.64 -15.58 12.06
CA TRP A 118 32.67 -14.72 11.42
C TRP A 118 34.04 -15.00 12.05
N ASP A 119 34.82 -15.95 11.51
CA ASP A 119 36.12 -16.33 12.02
C ASP A 119 37.23 -15.73 11.17
N ASP A 120 37.07 -15.75 9.84
CA ASP A 120 38.06 -15.30 8.86
C ASP A 120 37.75 -13.89 8.32
N LYS A 121 38.30 -13.58 7.15
CA LYS A 121 38.14 -12.29 6.47
C LYS A 121 36.68 -11.94 6.18
N HIS A 122 35.84 -12.92 5.84
CA HIS A 122 34.44 -12.73 5.49
C HIS A 122 33.54 -13.54 6.44
N PRO A 123 32.42 -13.00 6.89
CA PRO A 123 31.43 -13.77 7.62
C PRO A 123 30.85 -14.88 6.73
N ILE A 124 30.55 -16.00 7.36
CA ILE A 124 29.84 -17.13 6.74
C ILE A 124 28.33 -16.96 6.96
N GLY A 125 27.57 -17.14 5.90
CA GLY A 125 26.12 -17.17 5.97
C GLY A 125 25.56 -18.55 5.62
N GLU A 126 24.37 -18.84 6.11
CA GLU A 126 23.59 -20.03 5.76
C GLU A 126 22.43 -19.66 4.84
N LEU A 127 22.33 -20.35 3.70
CA LEU A 127 21.27 -20.10 2.72
C LEU A 127 19.92 -20.52 3.28
N ILE A 128 18.95 -19.61 3.33
CA ILE A 128 17.56 -19.88 3.68
C ILE A 128 16.75 -20.22 2.43
N GLU A 129 16.84 -19.38 1.39
CA GLU A 129 16.04 -19.50 0.17
C GLU A 129 16.81 -18.95 -1.04
N CYS A 130 16.72 -19.65 -2.17
CA CYS A 130 17.11 -19.10 -3.47
C CYS A 130 15.83 -18.54 -4.12
N ILE A 131 15.73 -17.23 -4.27
CA ILE A 131 14.55 -16.53 -4.80
C ILE A 131 14.47 -16.73 -6.32
N GLY A 132 15.61 -16.65 -7.02
CA GLY A 132 15.67 -16.87 -8.46
C GLY A 132 16.84 -16.14 -9.13
N ASP A 133 16.84 -16.13 -10.44
CA ASP A 133 17.90 -15.57 -11.27
C ASP A 133 17.84 -14.05 -11.29
N VAL A 134 19.02 -13.38 -11.27
CA VAL A 134 19.08 -11.90 -11.34
C VAL A 134 18.58 -11.35 -12.70
N ASN A 135 18.56 -12.17 -13.74
CA ASN A 135 18.06 -11.79 -15.06
C ASN A 135 16.53 -11.91 -15.16
N ASN A 136 15.86 -12.38 -14.11
CA ASN A 136 14.42 -12.57 -14.10
C ASN A 136 13.75 -11.47 -13.29
N ILE A 137 12.89 -10.67 -13.94
CA ILE A 137 12.22 -9.52 -13.33
C ILE A 137 11.28 -9.93 -12.17
N SER A 138 10.59 -11.05 -12.29
CA SER A 138 9.72 -11.56 -11.21
C SER A 138 10.55 -11.94 -9.98
N SER A 139 11.76 -12.50 -10.16
CA SER A 139 12.71 -12.77 -9.07
C SER A 139 13.20 -11.49 -8.42
N TYR A 140 13.44 -10.44 -9.19
CA TYR A 140 13.77 -9.11 -8.67
C TYR A 140 12.65 -8.55 -7.79
N TYR A 141 11.40 -8.61 -8.22
CA TYR A 141 10.29 -8.13 -7.40
C TYR A 141 10.11 -8.93 -6.12
N GLN A 142 10.26 -10.26 -6.17
CA GLN A 142 10.24 -11.08 -4.96
C GLN A 142 11.36 -10.72 -3.99
N TYR A 143 12.55 -10.41 -4.51
CA TYR A 143 13.69 -9.95 -3.74
C TYR A 143 13.43 -8.58 -3.07
N GLU A 144 12.89 -7.61 -3.82
CA GLU A 144 12.51 -6.29 -3.29
C GLU A 144 11.41 -6.38 -2.19
N LEU A 145 10.44 -7.27 -2.38
CA LEU A 145 9.39 -7.51 -1.37
C LEU A 145 9.97 -8.08 -0.07
N VAL A 146 10.95 -8.98 -0.17
CA VAL A 146 11.65 -9.53 0.99
C VAL A 146 12.44 -8.43 1.70
N PHE A 147 13.23 -7.67 0.95
CA PHE A 147 14.03 -6.57 1.48
C PHE A 147 13.17 -5.53 2.21
N ARG A 148 12.05 -5.14 1.63
CA ARG A 148 11.12 -4.16 2.21
C ARG A 148 10.21 -4.73 3.29
N LYS A 149 10.36 -6.02 3.62
CA LYS A 149 9.51 -6.75 4.59
C LYS A 149 8.02 -6.71 4.24
N LEU A 150 7.71 -6.74 2.94
CA LEU A 150 6.34 -6.69 2.41
C LEU A 150 5.79 -8.08 2.02
N LYS A 151 6.58 -9.14 2.18
CA LYS A 151 6.19 -10.53 1.84
C LYS A 151 5.35 -11.15 2.96
N TYR A 152 4.02 -10.90 2.95
CA TYR A 152 3.09 -11.48 3.91
C TYR A 152 2.28 -12.62 3.28
N SER A 153 2.12 -13.73 4.04
CA SER A 153 1.30 -14.85 3.62
C SER A 153 -0.19 -14.54 3.76
N ILE A 154 -0.99 -14.92 2.76
CA ILE A 154 -2.47 -14.87 2.79
C ILE A 154 -3.10 -16.26 2.71
N LYS A 155 -2.32 -17.34 2.83
CA LYS A 155 -2.80 -18.71 2.61
C LYS A 155 -3.96 -19.10 3.51
N SER A 156 -3.90 -18.75 4.81
CA SER A 156 -4.98 -19.06 5.75
C SER A 156 -6.28 -18.36 5.36
N LEU A 157 -6.21 -17.04 5.11
CA LEU A 157 -7.34 -16.24 4.66
C LEU A 157 -7.90 -16.78 3.32
N GLN A 158 -7.02 -17.10 2.36
CA GLN A 158 -7.43 -17.62 1.05
C GLN A 158 -8.20 -18.94 1.16
N ASN A 159 -7.69 -19.89 1.96
CA ASN A 159 -8.33 -21.20 2.12
C ASN A 159 -9.69 -21.08 2.81
N ASN A 160 -9.80 -20.24 3.85
CA ASN A 160 -11.06 -20.04 4.55
C ASN A 160 -12.07 -19.27 3.70
N ALA A 161 -11.66 -18.17 3.05
CA ALA A 161 -12.51 -17.43 2.15
C ALA A 161 -13.06 -18.31 1.02
N PHE A 162 -12.22 -19.15 0.40
CA PHE A 162 -12.65 -20.06 -0.65
C PHE A 162 -13.72 -21.07 -0.18
N LYS A 163 -13.60 -21.63 1.03
CA LYS A 163 -14.60 -22.52 1.61
C LYS A 163 -15.93 -21.81 1.81
N GLN A 164 -15.93 -20.59 2.35
CA GLN A 164 -17.13 -19.83 2.65
C GLN A 164 -17.83 -19.36 1.37
N VAL A 165 -17.05 -18.83 0.40
CA VAL A 165 -17.60 -18.30 -0.85
C VAL A 165 -18.30 -19.39 -1.68
N LYS A 166 -17.80 -20.63 -1.67
CA LYS A 166 -18.43 -21.76 -2.35
C LYS A 166 -19.84 -22.11 -1.81
N GLN A 167 -20.15 -21.72 -0.60
CA GLN A 167 -21.42 -22.00 0.05
C GLN A 167 -22.46 -20.88 -0.16
N ILE A 168 -22.07 -19.77 -0.81
CA ILE A 168 -22.99 -18.65 -1.06
C ILE A 168 -24.10 -19.07 -2.02
N ASN A 169 -25.34 -18.80 -1.62
CA ASN A 169 -26.54 -18.94 -2.42
C ASN A 169 -27.44 -17.71 -2.23
N ASP A 170 -28.60 -17.67 -2.86
CA ASP A 170 -29.53 -16.54 -2.75
C ASP A 170 -30.03 -16.34 -1.31
N ALA A 171 -30.22 -17.40 -0.54
CA ALA A 171 -30.60 -17.31 0.88
C ALA A 171 -29.50 -16.62 1.71
N THR A 172 -28.24 -16.94 1.45
CA THR A 172 -27.08 -16.28 2.07
C THR A 172 -27.09 -14.77 1.78
N ILE A 173 -27.37 -14.37 0.54
CA ILE A 173 -27.44 -12.95 0.14
C ILE A 173 -28.57 -12.23 0.86
N GLU A 174 -29.75 -12.84 0.98
CA GLU A 174 -30.88 -12.23 1.71
C GLU A 174 -30.63 -12.17 3.23
N ASP A 175 -29.98 -13.17 3.81
CA ASP A 175 -29.55 -13.16 5.21
C ASP A 175 -28.58 -11.99 5.49
N ILE A 176 -27.55 -11.84 4.66
CA ILE A 176 -26.61 -10.71 4.75
C ILE A 176 -27.35 -9.38 4.61
N LYS A 177 -28.21 -9.24 3.61
CA LYS A 177 -29.00 -8.01 3.38
C LYS A 177 -29.79 -7.62 4.63
N THR A 178 -30.48 -8.60 5.24
CA THR A 178 -31.27 -8.40 6.45
C THR A 178 -30.40 -8.07 7.65
N LYS A 179 -29.35 -8.88 7.88
CA LYS A 179 -28.45 -8.74 9.02
C LYS A 179 -27.75 -7.37 9.04
N TYR A 180 -27.30 -6.89 7.89
CA TYR A 180 -26.53 -5.63 7.79
C TYR A 180 -27.40 -4.43 7.38
N ASN A 181 -28.74 -4.56 7.48
CA ASN A 181 -29.71 -3.49 7.20
C ASN A 181 -29.47 -2.81 5.83
N CYS A 182 -29.33 -3.63 4.76
CA CYS A 182 -29.05 -3.13 3.43
C CYS A 182 -30.34 -2.82 2.66
N GLU A 183 -30.51 -1.58 2.21
CA GLU A 183 -31.57 -1.23 1.29
C GLU A 183 -31.36 -1.88 -0.09
N ASP A 184 -32.44 -2.31 -0.74
CA ASP A 184 -32.37 -3.00 -2.03
C ASP A 184 -32.38 -2.02 -3.21
N TYR A 185 -31.22 -1.87 -3.86
CA TYR A 185 -30.99 -1.05 -5.04
C TYR A 185 -30.73 -1.91 -6.29
N THR A 186 -31.14 -3.17 -6.31
CA THR A 186 -30.91 -4.10 -7.42
C THR A 186 -31.80 -3.84 -8.64
N ASN A 187 -32.87 -3.05 -8.49
CA ASN A 187 -33.78 -2.72 -9.59
C ASN A 187 -33.12 -1.71 -10.55
N SER A 188 -32.61 -2.19 -11.68
CA SER A 188 -31.93 -1.39 -12.70
C SER A 188 -32.80 -0.34 -13.39
N ASN A 189 -34.14 -0.51 -13.38
CA ASN A 189 -35.05 0.49 -13.95
C ASN A 189 -35.15 1.74 -13.08
N LYS A 190 -34.92 1.61 -11.77
CA LYS A 190 -34.90 2.73 -10.83
C LYS A 190 -33.48 3.26 -10.59
N ASN A 191 -32.49 2.37 -10.61
CA ASN A 191 -31.11 2.66 -10.25
C ASN A 191 -30.16 2.09 -11.30
N TYR A 192 -29.83 2.86 -12.34
CA TYR A 192 -28.83 2.46 -13.31
C TYR A 192 -27.44 2.71 -12.72
N ILE A 193 -26.86 1.66 -12.13
CA ILE A 193 -25.57 1.71 -11.44
C ILE A 193 -24.47 1.22 -12.38
N PHE A 194 -23.36 1.93 -12.46
CA PHE A 194 -22.23 1.58 -13.31
C PHE A 194 -20.89 1.93 -12.64
N THR A 195 -19.80 1.27 -13.05
CA THR A 195 -18.43 1.62 -12.68
C THR A 195 -17.68 2.20 -13.86
N ILE A 196 -16.59 2.93 -13.61
CA ILE A 196 -15.67 3.46 -14.63
C ILE A 196 -14.26 3.21 -14.13
N ASP A 197 -13.51 2.33 -14.78
CA ASP A 197 -12.22 1.82 -14.30
C ASP A 197 -11.23 1.64 -15.46
N PRO A 198 -9.92 1.37 -15.19
CA PRO A 198 -8.98 0.95 -16.20
C PRO A 198 -9.38 -0.37 -16.88
N SER A 199 -8.92 -0.61 -18.11
CA SER A 199 -9.28 -1.79 -18.93
C SER A 199 -9.00 -3.13 -18.25
N ASP A 200 -7.93 -3.21 -17.46
CA ASP A 200 -7.50 -4.45 -16.80
C ASP A 200 -8.00 -4.62 -15.37
N CYS A 201 -8.85 -3.71 -14.91
CA CYS A 201 -9.40 -3.73 -13.56
C CYS A 201 -10.30 -4.96 -13.32
N LYS A 202 -10.13 -5.61 -12.18
CA LYS A 202 -10.97 -6.73 -11.70
C LYS A 202 -11.56 -6.46 -10.32
N ASP A 203 -10.97 -5.58 -9.56
CA ASP A 203 -11.33 -5.17 -8.20
C ASP A 203 -12.03 -3.80 -8.21
N PHE A 204 -13.29 -3.80 -8.67
CA PHE A 204 -14.13 -2.61 -8.75
C PHE A 204 -14.54 -2.17 -7.33
N ASP A 205 -13.86 -1.15 -6.81
CA ASP A 205 -14.10 -0.60 -5.47
C ASP A 205 -15.32 0.32 -5.41
N ASP A 206 -15.58 1.08 -6.49
CA ASP A 206 -16.59 2.12 -6.53
C ASP A 206 -17.54 1.99 -7.74
N ALA A 207 -18.77 2.49 -7.56
CA ALA A 207 -19.77 2.61 -8.60
C ALA A 207 -20.59 3.88 -8.39
N VAL A 208 -21.28 4.30 -9.42
CA VAL A 208 -22.06 5.55 -9.41
C VAL A 208 -23.42 5.37 -10.08
N SER A 209 -24.36 6.20 -9.69
CA SER A 209 -25.63 6.37 -10.41
C SER A 209 -26.13 7.81 -10.27
N ILE A 210 -26.97 8.22 -11.20
CA ILE A 210 -27.70 9.49 -11.12
C ILE A 210 -29.16 9.25 -11.44
N ASN A 211 -30.05 9.86 -10.68
CA ASN A 211 -31.49 9.85 -10.93
C ASN A 211 -32.14 11.09 -10.30
N ASN A 212 -32.85 11.88 -11.06
CA ASN A 212 -33.63 13.05 -10.59
C ASN A 212 -32.77 14.01 -9.71
N ASN A 213 -31.60 14.41 -10.18
CA ASN A 213 -30.65 15.26 -9.45
C ASN A 213 -30.12 14.68 -8.12
N ILE A 214 -30.23 13.39 -7.92
CA ILE A 214 -29.58 12.66 -6.84
C ILE A 214 -28.44 11.86 -7.44
N ILE A 215 -27.22 12.18 -7.04
CA ILE A 215 -26.02 11.39 -7.38
C ILE A 215 -25.76 10.44 -6.23
N ASN A 216 -25.64 9.14 -6.54
CA ASN A 216 -25.24 8.14 -5.58
C ASN A 216 -23.83 7.63 -5.91
N VAL A 217 -22.99 7.57 -4.89
CA VAL A 217 -21.66 6.97 -4.92
C VAL A 217 -21.68 5.72 -4.03
N TYR A 218 -21.34 4.58 -4.60
CA TYR A 218 -21.33 3.30 -3.92
C TYR A 218 -19.91 2.81 -3.75
N ILE A 219 -19.52 2.47 -2.52
CA ILE A 219 -18.21 1.87 -2.21
C ILE A 219 -18.43 0.44 -1.74
N ALA A 220 -17.69 -0.50 -2.29
CA ALA A 220 -17.75 -1.92 -1.95
C ALA A 220 -17.67 -2.14 -0.43
N ASN A 221 -18.69 -2.74 0.17
CA ASN A 221 -18.71 -2.98 1.62
C ASN A 221 -18.00 -4.28 1.97
N VAL A 222 -16.66 -4.25 1.90
CA VAL A 222 -15.78 -5.40 2.22
C VAL A 222 -15.99 -5.87 3.66
N ALA A 223 -16.27 -4.94 4.59
CA ALA A 223 -16.45 -5.25 6.00
C ALA A 223 -17.61 -6.21 6.25
N VAL A 224 -18.70 -6.09 5.49
CA VAL A 224 -19.87 -6.98 5.56
C VAL A 224 -19.46 -8.43 5.28
N TRP A 225 -18.68 -8.68 4.24
CA TRP A 225 -18.25 -10.02 3.88
C TRP A 225 -17.27 -10.62 4.91
N LEU A 226 -16.29 -9.83 5.36
CA LEU A 226 -15.32 -10.28 6.37
C LEU A 226 -15.99 -10.60 7.71
N ASP A 227 -17.00 -9.79 8.09
CA ASP A 227 -17.74 -9.96 9.34
C ASP A 227 -18.68 -11.16 9.28
N TYR A 228 -19.41 -11.29 8.18
CA TYR A 228 -20.33 -12.42 7.99
C TYR A 228 -19.61 -13.77 8.02
N PHE A 229 -18.47 -13.85 7.34
CA PHE A 229 -17.64 -15.06 7.28
C PHE A 229 -16.66 -15.22 8.44
N LYS A 230 -16.66 -14.30 9.41
CA LYS A 230 -15.77 -14.32 10.59
C LYS A 230 -14.28 -14.44 10.20
N LEU A 231 -13.83 -13.65 9.21
CA LEU A 231 -12.48 -13.72 8.66
C LEU A 231 -11.49 -12.74 9.33
N TRP A 232 -11.91 -11.92 10.28
CA TRP A 232 -11.10 -10.85 10.88
C TRP A 232 -9.82 -11.35 11.53
N GLU A 233 -9.87 -12.46 12.27
CA GLU A 233 -8.70 -12.98 13.02
C GLU A 233 -7.60 -13.53 12.11
N ILE A 234 -7.98 -13.97 10.91
CA ILE A 234 -7.05 -14.56 9.94
C ILE A 234 -6.63 -13.60 8.83
N MET A 235 -7.04 -12.33 8.94
CA MET A 235 -6.58 -11.28 8.02
C MET A 235 -5.04 -11.16 8.04
N SER A 236 -4.45 -11.02 6.85
CA SER A 236 -3.00 -10.84 6.72
C SER A 236 -2.57 -9.44 7.16
N ASP A 237 -1.25 -9.27 7.38
CA ASP A 237 -0.67 -7.97 7.71
C ASP A 237 -0.34 -7.11 6.45
N ARG A 238 -0.93 -7.42 5.29
CA ARG A 238 -0.83 -6.59 4.09
C ARG A 238 -1.62 -5.30 4.27
N VAL A 239 -0.95 -4.17 4.07
CA VAL A 239 -1.59 -2.84 4.22
C VAL A 239 -2.23 -2.32 2.94
N SER A 240 -1.79 -2.83 1.78
CA SER A 240 -2.34 -2.46 0.48
C SER A 240 -2.04 -3.52 -0.58
N THR A 241 -2.81 -3.50 -1.66
CA THR A 241 -2.44 -4.14 -2.92
C THR A 241 -1.21 -3.45 -3.50
N ILE A 242 -0.25 -4.23 -4.02
CA ILE A 242 0.95 -3.75 -4.68
C ILE A 242 0.79 -4.04 -6.17
N TYR A 243 0.82 -2.99 -6.97
CA TYR A 243 0.77 -3.09 -8.43
C TYR A 243 2.19 -3.03 -8.97
N LEU A 244 2.59 -4.07 -9.67
CA LEU A 244 3.87 -4.20 -10.36
C LEU A 244 3.60 -4.30 -11.86
N PRO A 245 4.54 -3.96 -12.73
CA PRO A 245 4.33 -3.98 -14.19
C PRO A 245 3.88 -5.34 -14.75
N ASP A 246 4.35 -6.43 -14.14
CA ASP A 246 4.08 -7.81 -14.58
C ASP A 246 3.05 -8.54 -13.70
N SER A 247 2.68 -7.98 -12.53
CA SER A 247 1.88 -8.71 -11.54
C SER A 247 1.17 -7.80 -10.54
N LYS A 248 0.11 -8.32 -9.94
CA LYS A 248 -0.62 -7.70 -8.85
C LYS A 248 -0.53 -8.57 -7.59
N ILE A 249 -0.06 -7.99 -6.48
CA ILE A 249 -0.04 -8.65 -5.17
C ILE A 249 -1.20 -8.09 -4.36
N SER A 250 -2.34 -8.75 -4.42
CA SER A 250 -3.58 -8.28 -3.80
C SER A 250 -3.51 -8.28 -2.27
N MET A 251 -4.10 -7.27 -1.63
CA MET A 251 -4.28 -7.20 -0.17
C MET A 251 -5.18 -8.35 0.32
N LEU A 252 -6.28 -8.57 -0.35
CA LEU A 252 -7.21 -9.68 -0.11
C LEU A 252 -6.99 -10.82 -1.11
N PRO A 253 -7.35 -12.07 -0.78
CA PRO A 253 -7.40 -13.15 -1.77
C PRO A 253 -8.27 -12.80 -2.97
N THR A 254 -7.91 -13.24 -4.17
CA THR A 254 -8.61 -12.92 -5.42
C THR A 254 -10.09 -13.31 -5.41
N ILE A 255 -10.46 -14.38 -4.69
CA ILE A 255 -11.86 -14.77 -4.52
C ILE A 255 -12.68 -13.70 -3.76
N LEU A 256 -12.03 -12.90 -2.91
CA LEU A 256 -12.64 -11.75 -2.26
C LEU A 256 -12.47 -10.49 -3.13
N SER A 257 -11.23 -10.13 -3.49
CA SER A 257 -10.94 -8.86 -4.16
C SER A 257 -11.53 -8.77 -5.57
N ASP A 258 -11.40 -9.84 -6.35
CA ASP A 258 -11.74 -9.82 -7.77
C ASP A 258 -13.14 -10.44 -8.04
N ASP A 259 -13.81 -11.01 -7.02
CA ASP A 259 -15.13 -11.59 -7.15
C ASP A 259 -16.13 -10.98 -6.16
N ILE A 260 -16.28 -11.54 -4.93
CA ILE A 260 -17.48 -11.23 -4.11
C ILE A 260 -17.50 -9.80 -3.56
N CYS A 261 -16.36 -9.19 -3.29
CA CYS A 261 -16.29 -7.79 -2.87
C CYS A 261 -16.35 -6.84 -4.08
N SER A 262 -15.89 -7.26 -5.24
CA SER A 262 -15.82 -6.43 -6.44
C SER A 262 -17.23 -6.13 -7.00
N LEU A 263 -17.48 -4.85 -7.32
CA LEU A 263 -18.78 -4.37 -7.86
C LEU A 263 -18.94 -4.76 -9.34
N ARG A 264 -18.99 -6.07 -9.61
CA ARG A 264 -19.04 -6.65 -10.95
C ARG A 264 -20.42 -6.58 -11.57
N LYS A 265 -20.44 -6.35 -12.87
CA LYS A 265 -21.65 -6.34 -13.70
C LYS A 265 -22.56 -7.55 -13.44
N ASN A 266 -23.85 -7.30 -13.34
CA ASN A 266 -24.92 -8.31 -13.20
C ASN A 266 -24.83 -9.19 -11.94
N LYS A 267 -24.02 -8.80 -10.94
CA LYS A 267 -23.94 -9.48 -9.65
C LYS A 267 -24.57 -8.62 -8.55
N LYS A 268 -25.28 -9.27 -7.61
CA LYS A 268 -25.71 -8.62 -6.36
C LYS A 268 -24.49 -8.40 -5.49
N ARG A 269 -24.25 -7.17 -5.01
CA ARG A 269 -23.11 -6.78 -4.18
C ARG A 269 -23.54 -5.85 -3.07
N PHE A 270 -22.82 -5.85 -1.96
CA PHE A 270 -23.06 -4.95 -0.85
C PHE A 270 -22.14 -3.73 -0.95
N ALA A 271 -22.72 -2.56 -0.75
CA ALA A 271 -21.98 -1.30 -0.81
C ALA A 271 -22.51 -0.33 0.23
N ILE A 272 -21.63 0.55 0.73
CA ILE A 272 -22.07 1.76 1.39
C ILE A 272 -22.38 2.79 0.31
N CYS A 273 -23.53 3.43 0.41
CA CYS A 273 -23.99 4.44 -0.53
C CYS A 273 -23.95 5.82 0.12
N MET A 274 -23.31 6.78 -0.52
CA MET A 274 -23.46 8.21 -0.27
C MET A 274 -24.43 8.78 -1.30
N SER A 275 -25.52 9.41 -0.86
CA SER A 275 -26.47 10.10 -1.72
C SER A 275 -26.29 11.61 -1.60
N LEU A 276 -26.05 12.28 -2.74
CA LEU A 276 -25.89 13.72 -2.86
C LEU A 276 -27.15 14.29 -3.53
N VAL A 277 -27.91 15.10 -2.81
CA VAL A 277 -29.08 15.81 -3.35
C VAL A 277 -28.64 17.16 -3.93
N ILE A 278 -28.90 17.37 -5.23
CA ILE A 278 -28.46 18.58 -5.93
C ILE A 278 -29.68 19.46 -6.22
N LYS A 279 -29.60 20.73 -5.80
CA LYS A 279 -30.57 21.79 -6.15
C LYS A 279 -29.82 23.07 -6.51
N ASN A 280 -30.24 23.71 -7.59
CA ASN A 280 -29.63 24.96 -8.08
C ASN A 280 -28.11 24.88 -8.25
N ASN A 281 -27.63 23.74 -8.75
CA ASN A 281 -26.20 23.41 -8.90
C ASN A 281 -25.40 23.41 -7.59
N GLU A 282 -26.03 23.15 -6.46
CA GLU A 282 -25.38 23.00 -5.15
C GLU A 282 -25.77 21.67 -4.50
N ILE A 283 -24.87 21.07 -3.74
CA ILE A 283 -25.15 19.94 -2.88
C ILE A 283 -25.87 20.47 -1.64
N VAL A 284 -27.17 20.12 -1.49
CA VAL A 284 -27.99 20.61 -0.39
C VAL A 284 -28.18 19.60 0.73
N ASP A 285 -27.99 18.31 0.43
CA ASP A 285 -28.06 17.25 1.45
C ASP A 285 -27.13 16.09 1.11
N VAL A 286 -26.58 15.44 2.16
CA VAL A 286 -25.70 14.29 2.05
C VAL A 286 -26.09 13.25 3.08
N SER A 287 -26.50 12.08 2.61
CA SER A 287 -26.89 10.95 3.45
C SER A 287 -26.13 9.68 3.11
N PHE A 288 -26.05 8.76 4.08
CA PHE A 288 -25.31 7.50 3.95
C PHE A 288 -26.16 6.32 4.40
N LYS A 289 -26.02 5.19 3.71
CA LYS A 289 -26.73 3.95 4.06
C LYS A 289 -26.05 2.71 3.48
N ASN A 290 -26.30 1.56 4.08
CA ASN A 290 -25.93 0.28 3.48
C ASN A 290 -26.92 -0.09 2.38
N THR A 291 -26.39 -0.62 1.28
CA THR A 291 -27.20 -1.01 0.11
C THR A 291 -26.77 -2.37 -0.43
N MET A 292 -27.72 -3.10 -0.97
CA MET A 292 -27.49 -4.21 -1.89
C MET A 292 -27.73 -3.69 -3.30
N ILE A 293 -26.72 -3.71 -4.15
CA ILE A 293 -26.74 -3.16 -5.50
C ILE A 293 -26.56 -4.23 -6.57
N LYS A 294 -26.96 -3.90 -7.79
CA LYS A 294 -26.64 -4.68 -8.99
C LYS A 294 -26.10 -3.73 -10.08
N VAL A 295 -24.83 -3.84 -10.38
CA VAL A 295 -24.17 -3.02 -11.40
C VAL A 295 -24.64 -3.43 -12.79
N ALA A 296 -25.08 -2.46 -13.58
CA ALA A 296 -25.57 -2.68 -14.94
C ALA A 296 -24.42 -2.81 -15.95
N ASN A 297 -23.35 -2.00 -15.80
CA ASN A 297 -22.16 -2.03 -16.64
C ASN A 297 -20.90 -1.68 -15.86
N ASN A 298 -19.79 -2.34 -16.21
CA ASN A 298 -18.45 -1.89 -15.87
C ASN A 298 -17.87 -1.25 -17.14
N PHE A 299 -17.69 0.06 -17.14
CA PHE A 299 -17.15 0.83 -18.25
C PHE A 299 -15.64 1.04 -18.08
N VAL A 300 -14.96 1.22 -19.21
CA VAL A 300 -13.56 1.64 -19.23
C VAL A 300 -13.52 3.17 -19.39
N TYR A 301 -12.48 3.80 -18.81
CA TYR A 301 -12.27 5.25 -18.96
C TYR A 301 -12.31 5.65 -20.44
N ASP A 302 -13.03 6.72 -20.73
CA ASP A 302 -13.13 7.39 -22.03
C ASP A 302 -13.59 6.52 -23.21
N GLU A 303 -14.08 5.29 -22.96
CA GLU A 303 -14.59 4.44 -24.03
C GLU A 303 -15.85 5.04 -24.69
N ASP A 304 -16.05 4.75 -25.96
CA ASP A 304 -17.18 5.27 -26.73
C ASP A 304 -18.53 4.85 -26.19
N LYS A 305 -18.63 3.65 -25.62
CA LYS A 305 -19.87 3.15 -24.98
C LYS A 305 -20.25 3.98 -23.77
N LEU A 306 -19.27 4.38 -22.96
CA LEU A 306 -19.49 5.27 -21.82
C LEU A 306 -19.99 6.65 -22.30
N LYS A 307 -19.29 7.26 -23.27
CA LYS A 307 -19.66 8.58 -23.82
C LYS A 307 -21.06 8.62 -24.44
N LYS A 308 -21.53 7.48 -24.98
CA LYS A 308 -22.88 7.32 -25.53
C LYS A 308 -23.95 7.03 -24.47
N ASN A 309 -23.56 6.66 -23.27
CA ASN A 309 -24.49 6.30 -22.19
C ASN A 309 -25.25 7.53 -21.67
N LYS A 310 -26.59 7.45 -21.60
CA LYS A 310 -27.45 8.56 -21.17
C LYS A 310 -27.16 8.97 -19.72
N ASN A 311 -27.06 8.00 -18.81
CA ASN A 311 -26.84 8.27 -17.38
C ASN A 311 -25.46 8.87 -17.12
N TYR A 312 -24.42 8.42 -17.86
CA TYR A 312 -23.12 9.04 -17.77
C TYR A 312 -23.12 10.50 -18.24
N ARG A 313 -23.79 10.78 -19.38
CA ARG A 313 -23.90 12.16 -19.88
C ARG A 313 -24.66 13.07 -18.91
N GLU A 314 -25.72 12.57 -18.29
CA GLU A 314 -26.46 13.29 -17.25
C GLU A 314 -25.56 13.58 -16.05
N LEU A 315 -24.82 12.58 -15.56
CA LEU A 315 -23.85 12.72 -14.47
C LEU A 315 -22.76 13.75 -14.81
N PHE A 316 -22.15 13.63 -15.98
CA PHE A 316 -21.10 14.53 -16.46
C PHE A 316 -21.59 15.98 -16.51
N ASN A 317 -22.75 16.23 -17.12
CA ASN A 317 -23.35 17.56 -17.23
C ASN A 317 -23.72 18.13 -15.85
N THR A 318 -24.26 17.30 -14.95
CA THR A 318 -24.60 17.72 -13.60
C THR A 318 -23.37 18.15 -12.83
N LEU A 319 -22.28 17.36 -12.87
CA LEU A 319 -21.03 17.67 -12.18
C LEU A 319 -20.30 18.88 -12.79
N THR A 320 -20.35 19.05 -14.12
CA THR A 320 -19.73 20.21 -14.80
C THR A 320 -20.42 21.53 -14.40
N ASN A 321 -21.73 21.49 -14.16
CA ASN A 321 -22.51 22.66 -13.76
C ASN A 321 -22.55 22.89 -12.24
N LEU A 322 -22.08 21.92 -11.44
CA LEU A 322 -22.09 22.00 -9.98
C LEU A 322 -21.17 23.11 -9.49
N LYS A 323 -21.60 23.90 -8.51
CA LYS A 323 -20.72 24.81 -7.79
C LYS A 323 -19.62 24.02 -7.12
N ASN A 324 -18.42 24.20 -7.60
CA ASN A 324 -17.28 23.32 -7.33
C ASN A 324 -16.62 23.66 -5.99
N THR A 325 -16.87 22.87 -4.97
CA THR A 325 -16.28 23.01 -3.65
C THR A 325 -14.75 22.77 -3.65
N PHE A 326 -14.25 22.01 -4.64
CA PHE A 326 -12.87 21.55 -4.65
C PHE A 326 -12.00 22.19 -5.74
N ASN A 327 -12.52 23.16 -6.49
CA ASN A 327 -11.83 23.81 -7.60
C ASN A 327 -11.30 22.84 -8.68
N ILE A 328 -12.01 21.72 -8.89
CA ILE A 328 -11.69 20.69 -9.90
C ILE A 328 -12.47 20.99 -11.19
N LYS A 329 -11.78 21.11 -12.30
CA LYS A 329 -12.42 21.25 -13.61
C LYS A 329 -12.71 19.88 -14.21
N ILE A 330 -13.98 19.56 -14.41
CA ILE A 330 -14.42 18.28 -15.02
C ILE A 330 -14.24 18.35 -16.54
N LYS A 331 -13.35 17.56 -17.10
CA LYS A 331 -13.03 17.51 -18.54
C LYS A 331 -13.35 16.15 -19.17
N ASP A 332 -13.14 15.09 -18.42
CA ASP A 332 -13.25 13.71 -18.89
C ASP A 332 -13.80 12.77 -17.80
N SER A 333 -13.81 11.45 -18.07
CA SER A 333 -14.32 10.46 -17.14
C SER A 333 -13.41 10.24 -15.92
N HIS A 334 -12.12 10.51 -16.03
CA HIS A 334 -11.20 10.47 -14.89
C HIS A 334 -11.53 11.56 -13.88
N ASP A 335 -11.78 12.79 -14.36
CA ASP A 335 -12.15 13.92 -13.51
C ASP A 335 -13.49 13.67 -12.79
N VAL A 336 -14.46 13.02 -13.48
CA VAL A 336 -15.75 12.64 -12.89
C VAL A 336 -15.56 11.73 -11.70
N ILE A 337 -14.82 10.64 -11.86
CA ILE A 337 -14.59 9.68 -10.77
C ILE A 337 -13.73 10.31 -9.68
N MET A 338 -12.66 11.01 -10.03
CA MET A 338 -11.81 11.72 -9.09
C MET A 338 -12.62 12.68 -8.21
N TYR A 339 -13.49 13.51 -8.81
CA TYR A 339 -14.35 14.43 -8.07
C TYR A 339 -15.26 13.70 -7.07
N LEU A 340 -15.93 12.61 -7.49
CA LEU A 340 -16.83 11.85 -6.64
C LEU A 340 -16.11 11.12 -5.51
N MET A 341 -14.92 10.57 -5.77
CA MET A 341 -14.09 9.92 -4.75
C MET A 341 -13.58 10.93 -3.71
N ILE A 342 -13.16 12.11 -4.14
CA ILE A 342 -12.76 13.19 -3.24
C ILE A 342 -13.96 13.63 -2.40
N THR A 343 -15.13 13.81 -3.01
CA THR A 343 -16.37 14.17 -2.33
C THR A 343 -16.73 13.14 -1.25
N MET A 344 -16.70 11.85 -1.58
CA MET A 344 -16.94 10.76 -0.62
C MET A 344 -15.96 10.80 0.55
N ASN A 345 -14.66 10.84 0.27
CA ASN A 345 -13.60 10.90 1.28
C ASN A 345 -13.75 12.14 2.20
N TYR A 346 -14.09 13.29 1.63
CA TYR A 346 -14.27 14.54 2.37
C TYR A 346 -15.47 14.49 3.30
N TYR A 347 -16.66 14.13 2.81
CA TYR A 347 -17.85 14.08 3.65
C TYR A 347 -17.74 13.01 4.75
N CYS A 348 -17.16 11.86 4.45
CA CYS A 348 -16.84 10.86 5.48
C CYS A 348 -15.86 11.42 6.52
N SER A 349 -14.86 12.20 6.10
CA SER A 349 -13.88 12.79 7.03
C SER A 349 -14.52 13.78 7.99
N LEU A 350 -15.48 14.60 7.53
CA LEU A 350 -16.21 15.53 8.38
C LEU A 350 -17.02 14.82 9.47
N ARG A 351 -17.67 13.69 9.11
CA ARG A 351 -18.44 12.89 10.08
C ARG A 351 -17.52 12.21 11.10
N LEU A 352 -16.44 11.59 10.64
CA LEU A 352 -15.45 10.97 11.52
C LEU A 352 -14.76 12.00 12.43
N LYS A 353 -14.40 13.18 11.91
CA LYS A 353 -13.84 14.29 12.70
C LYS A 353 -14.80 14.74 13.80
N LYS A 354 -16.10 14.93 13.47
CA LYS A 354 -17.13 15.31 14.44
C LYS A 354 -17.24 14.29 15.58
N ASN A 355 -17.10 13.02 15.29
CA ASN A 355 -17.15 11.92 16.27
C ASN A 355 -15.80 11.63 16.94
N LYS A 356 -14.73 12.36 16.60
CA LYS A 356 -13.35 12.22 17.14
C LYS A 356 -12.78 10.80 16.95
N ILE A 357 -13.05 10.20 15.82
CA ILE A 357 -12.59 8.85 15.46
C ILE A 357 -12.15 8.81 14.00
N GLY A 358 -11.48 7.71 13.60
CA GLY A 358 -11.04 7.47 12.23
C GLY A 358 -9.54 7.63 12.03
N ILE A 359 -9.09 7.26 10.85
CA ILE A 359 -7.70 7.39 10.41
C ILE A 359 -7.65 8.42 9.29
N PHE A 360 -7.09 9.58 9.61
CA PHE A 360 -7.02 10.72 8.70
C PHE A 360 -5.75 10.68 7.86
N ARG A 361 -5.81 11.29 6.71
CA ARG A 361 -4.64 11.50 5.86
C ARG A 361 -4.15 12.92 5.99
N GLU A 362 -2.92 13.08 6.45
CA GLU A 362 -2.22 14.36 6.54
C GLU A 362 -1.19 14.45 5.42
N VAL A 363 -1.10 15.62 4.79
CA VAL A 363 -0.07 15.95 3.82
C VAL A 363 0.69 17.16 4.33
N LYS A 364 1.95 16.94 4.75
CA LYS A 364 2.85 18.03 5.16
C LYS A 364 3.73 18.43 3.99
N ILE A 365 3.64 19.68 3.60
CA ILE A 365 4.64 20.31 2.73
C ILE A 365 5.79 20.74 3.64
N LYS A 366 6.99 20.20 3.41
CA LYS A 366 8.18 20.68 4.13
C LYS A 366 8.45 22.13 3.72
N ASP A 367 8.33 23.06 4.66
CA ASP A 367 8.56 24.50 4.46
C ASP A 367 9.99 24.89 4.04
N ASN A 368 10.94 23.95 4.04
CA ASN A 368 12.34 24.18 3.71
C ASN A 368 12.63 24.37 2.21
N ASP A 369 11.67 24.18 1.32
CA ASP A 369 11.86 24.38 -0.11
C ASP A 369 11.24 25.68 -0.58
N MET A 370 12.01 26.75 -0.40
CA MET A 370 12.06 28.00 -1.19
C MET A 370 10.75 28.53 -1.81
N ASN A 371 10.39 29.73 -1.33
CA ASN A 371 9.68 30.78 -2.08
C ASN A 371 8.48 30.34 -2.94
N ARG A 372 7.30 30.31 -2.31
CA ARG A 372 6.01 30.27 -3.04
C ARG A 372 5.96 31.29 -4.18
N ASP A 373 6.62 32.45 -4.01
CA ASP A 373 6.71 33.50 -5.02
C ASP A 373 7.51 33.10 -6.26
N LYS A 374 8.57 32.32 -6.12
CA LYS A 374 9.35 31.82 -7.28
C LYS A 374 8.64 30.71 -8.06
N ILE A 375 7.79 29.95 -7.43
CA ILE A 375 7.00 28.89 -8.10
C ILE A 375 5.85 29.51 -8.89
N SER A 376 5.28 30.62 -8.41
CA SER A 376 4.18 31.31 -9.12
C SER A 376 4.58 31.79 -10.50
N ILE A 377 5.86 32.08 -10.75
CA ILE A 377 6.44 32.58 -11.98
C ILE A 377 6.74 31.48 -13.01
N LEU A 378 6.78 30.18 -12.58
CA LEU A 378 7.13 29.07 -13.47
C LEU A 378 5.98 28.73 -14.43
N PRO A 379 6.28 28.25 -15.66
CA PRO A 379 5.27 27.68 -16.56
C PRO A 379 4.50 26.50 -15.88
N GLU A 380 3.22 26.36 -16.22
CA GLU A 380 2.33 25.35 -15.56
C GLU A 380 2.85 23.90 -15.65
N ASN A 381 3.47 23.51 -16.77
CA ASN A 381 4.11 22.22 -16.93
C ASN A 381 5.28 22.02 -15.95
N ILE A 382 6.07 23.07 -15.68
CA ILE A 382 7.17 23.01 -14.70
C ILE A 382 6.62 23.07 -13.27
N LYS A 383 5.57 23.82 -13.01
CA LYS A 383 4.87 23.81 -11.72
C LYS A 383 4.34 22.41 -11.41
N THR A 384 3.72 21.75 -12.39
CA THR A 384 3.20 20.39 -12.26
C THR A 384 4.33 19.40 -11.99
N PHE A 385 5.42 19.47 -12.76
CA PHE A 385 6.62 18.66 -12.53
C PHE A 385 7.22 18.89 -11.14
N TYR A 386 7.40 20.15 -10.73
CA TYR A 386 7.93 20.52 -9.43
C TYR A 386 7.03 20.00 -8.28
N ARG A 387 5.71 20.09 -8.43
CA ARG A 387 4.72 19.57 -7.47
C ARG A 387 4.76 18.04 -7.38
N LEU A 388 4.95 17.33 -8.49
CA LEU A 388 5.09 15.87 -8.55
C LEU A 388 6.41 15.39 -7.89
N TYR A 389 7.50 16.15 -8.09
CA TYR A 389 8.83 15.84 -7.53
C TYR A 389 9.02 16.30 -6.08
N ARG A 390 8.17 17.20 -5.57
CA ARG A 390 8.20 17.53 -4.15
C ARG A 390 8.03 16.28 -3.33
N ASN A 391 8.95 16.05 -2.39
CA ASN A 391 8.85 15.02 -1.36
C ASN A 391 7.69 15.31 -0.39
N VAL A 392 6.46 15.28 -0.90
CA VAL A 392 5.25 15.41 -0.09
C VAL A 392 5.10 14.13 0.71
N THR A 393 5.40 14.18 1.99
CA THR A 393 5.14 13.08 2.90
C THR A 393 3.68 13.08 3.30
N ALA A 394 2.91 12.18 2.67
CA ALA A 394 1.56 11.89 3.12
C ALA A 394 1.61 10.77 4.15
N ASN A 395 1.10 11.03 5.34
CA ASN A 395 1.00 10.08 6.45
C ASN A 395 -0.45 9.88 6.87
N TYR A 396 -0.72 8.75 7.51
CA TYR A 396 -1.96 8.51 8.22
C TYR A 396 -1.77 8.86 9.70
N THR A 397 -2.76 9.56 10.28
CA THR A 397 -2.79 10.04 11.66
C THR A 397 -4.14 9.76 12.30
N LEU A 398 -4.22 9.73 13.62
CA LEU A 398 -5.50 9.61 14.34
C LEU A 398 -6.17 10.98 14.55
N GLU A 399 -5.40 12.04 14.51
CA GLU A 399 -5.92 13.41 14.61
C GLU A 399 -6.11 13.98 13.20
N PRO A 400 -7.20 14.70 12.96
CA PRO A 400 -7.40 15.39 11.68
C PRO A 400 -6.33 16.47 11.50
N GLY A 401 -5.57 16.37 10.43
CA GLY A 401 -4.54 17.33 10.03
C GLY A 401 -4.90 18.03 8.73
N ASN A 402 -4.11 19.03 8.36
CA ASN A 402 -4.27 19.74 7.10
C ASN A 402 -3.96 18.81 5.92
N TYR A 403 -4.86 18.78 4.96
CA TYR A 403 -4.68 18.07 3.71
C TYR A 403 -4.47 19.08 2.59
N ASP A 404 -3.20 19.31 2.23
CA ASP A 404 -2.83 20.13 1.08
C ASP A 404 -2.56 19.20 -0.11
N SER A 405 -3.37 19.29 -1.13
CA SER A 405 -3.21 18.50 -2.35
C SER A 405 -3.04 19.40 -3.58
N LEU A 406 -2.56 18.82 -4.67
CA LEU A 406 -2.37 19.51 -5.96
C LEU A 406 -3.66 20.16 -6.51
N HIS A 407 -4.82 19.71 -6.04
CA HIS A 407 -6.13 20.07 -6.59
C HIS A 407 -7.01 20.83 -5.59
N HIS A 408 -6.55 21.02 -4.33
CA HIS A 408 -7.42 21.59 -3.28
C HIS A 408 -6.64 22.58 -2.43
N ASP A 409 -7.18 23.78 -2.28
CA ASP A 409 -6.77 24.73 -1.26
C ASP A 409 -7.34 24.23 0.07
N PHE A 410 -6.48 23.73 0.95
CA PHE A 410 -6.72 23.37 2.35
C PHE A 410 -8.09 22.73 2.67
N LEU A 411 -8.14 21.39 2.66
CA LEU A 411 -9.22 20.67 3.32
C LEU A 411 -8.87 20.52 4.82
N GLU A 412 -9.82 20.89 5.69
CA GLU A 412 -9.68 20.79 7.14
C GLU A 412 -9.49 19.36 7.67
N SER A 413 -9.89 18.38 6.89
CA SER A 413 -9.72 16.95 7.16
C SER A 413 -9.91 16.15 5.89
N TYR A 414 -9.27 15.00 5.81
CA TYR A 414 -9.43 14.07 4.72
C TYR A 414 -9.18 12.63 5.20
N VAL A 415 -9.98 11.69 4.73
CA VAL A 415 -9.78 10.26 4.98
C VAL A 415 -9.71 9.50 3.65
N HIS A 416 -9.20 8.30 3.71
CA HIS A 416 -9.39 7.32 2.65
C HIS A 416 -10.45 6.31 3.09
N ILE A 417 -11.50 6.13 2.27
CA ILE A 417 -12.58 5.16 2.50
C ILE A 417 -13.08 4.53 1.20
N THR A 418 -12.63 5.04 0.04
CA THR A 418 -13.18 4.71 -1.27
C THR A 418 -12.57 3.46 -1.92
N SER A 419 -11.57 2.83 -1.32
CA SER A 419 -10.90 1.67 -1.91
C SER A 419 -10.61 0.55 -0.89
N PRO A 420 -11.64 0.02 -0.19
CA PRO A 420 -11.47 -0.96 0.88
C PRO A 420 -11.03 -2.35 0.41
N ILE A 421 -11.16 -2.68 -0.88
CA ILE A 421 -10.65 -3.93 -1.44
C ILE A 421 -9.12 -3.94 -1.47
N ARG A 422 -8.51 -2.76 -1.66
CA ARG A 422 -7.07 -2.65 -1.94
C ARG A 422 -6.27 -1.83 -0.92
N ARG A 423 -6.89 -1.17 0.07
CA ARG A 423 -6.19 -0.43 1.14
C ARG A 423 -6.81 -0.73 2.50
N ILE A 424 -5.94 -1.10 3.45
CA ILE A 424 -6.37 -1.43 4.82
C ILE A 424 -7.02 -0.24 5.53
N VAL A 425 -6.50 0.98 5.34
CA VAL A 425 -7.02 2.19 6.00
C VAL A 425 -8.46 2.47 5.56
N ASP A 426 -8.77 2.25 4.29
CA ASP A 426 -10.14 2.41 3.77
C ASP A 426 -11.11 1.43 4.42
N LEU A 427 -10.68 0.17 4.59
CA LEU A 427 -11.46 -0.85 5.29
C LEU A 427 -11.66 -0.48 6.77
N LEU A 428 -10.62 0.00 7.45
CA LEU A 428 -10.71 0.43 8.85
C LEU A 428 -11.65 1.62 9.02
N ASN A 429 -11.52 2.63 8.16
CA ASN A 429 -12.42 3.78 8.17
C ASN A 429 -13.86 3.39 7.84
N LEU A 430 -14.06 2.41 6.95
CA LEU A 430 -15.39 1.91 6.60
C LEU A 430 -16.10 1.26 7.80
N ILE A 431 -15.39 0.51 8.64
CA ILE A 431 -15.92 -0.07 9.88
C ILE A 431 -16.35 1.04 10.84
N GLN A 432 -15.44 1.98 11.12
CA GLN A 432 -15.69 3.05 12.09
C GLN A 432 -16.77 4.02 11.61
N PHE A 433 -16.78 4.34 10.33
CA PHE A 433 -17.78 5.22 9.75
C PHE A 433 -19.20 4.66 9.91
N GLN A 434 -19.42 3.40 9.57
CA GLN A 434 -20.73 2.76 9.70
C GLN A 434 -21.19 2.68 11.16
N THR A 435 -20.26 2.41 12.09
CA THR A 435 -20.54 2.36 13.52
C THR A 435 -20.89 3.75 14.07
N SER A 436 -20.14 4.78 13.71
CA SER A 436 -20.35 6.14 14.21
C SER A 436 -21.59 6.85 13.67
N GLU A 437 -21.99 6.52 12.45
CA GLU A 437 -23.21 7.05 11.82
C GLU A 437 -24.45 6.18 12.13
N ASN A 438 -24.32 5.18 13.04
CA ASN A 438 -25.39 4.23 13.39
C ASN A 438 -26.01 3.49 12.19
N ILE A 439 -25.23 3.28 11.12
CA ILE A 439 -25.64 2.52 9.96
C ILE A 439 -25.64 1.03 10.29
N TYR A 440 -24.52 0.57 10.90
CA TYR A 440 -24.37 -0.79 11.40
C TYR A 440 -23.25 -0.90 12.44
N HIS A 441 -23.46 -1.74 13.46
CA HIS A 441 -22.45 -2.09 14.47
C HIS A 441 -21.87 -3.47 14.18
N PHE A 442 -20.62 -3.51 13.78
CA PHE A 442 -19.91 -4.75 13.46
C PHE A 442 -19.59 -5.58 14.71
N SER A 443 -19.17 -6.83 14.50
CA SER A 443 -18.80 -7.75 15.56
C SER A 443 -17.62 -7.27 16.40
N ASN A 444 -17.47 -7.80 17.63
CA ASN A 444 -16.30 -7.53 18.48
C ASN A 444 -14.97 -7.91 17.81
N GLN A 445 -14.98 -8.90 16.90
CA GLN A 445 -13.80 -9.26 16.11
C GLN A 445 -13.38 -8.14 15.15
N ALA A 446 -14.35 -7.48 14.49
CA ALA A 446 -14.08 -6.33 13.64
C ALA A 446 -13.52 -5.14 14.43
N ILE A 447 -14.06 -4.87 15.63
CA ILE A 447 -13.58 -3.82 16.51
C ILE A 447 -12.15 -4.13 16.99
N SER A 448 -11.89 -5.36 17.46
CA SER A 448 -10.54 -5.79 17.86
C SER A 448 -9.55 -5.72 16.70
N PHE A 449 -9.99 -6.01 15.47
CA PHE A 449 -9.16 -5.85 14.28
C PHE A 449 -8.83 -4.38 14.01
N TYR A 450 -9.78 -3.47 14.15
CA TYR A 450 -9.55 -2.04 14.05
C TYR A 450 -8.52 -1.56 15.08
N ASP A 451 -8.72 -1.89 16.37
CA ASP A 451 -7.82 -1.48 17.47
C ASP A 451 -6.40 -2.00 17.26
N LYS A 452 -6.26 -3.27 16.82
CA LYS A 452 -4.96 -3.85 16.45
C LYS A 452 -4.23 -3.00 15.42
N TRP A 453 -4.92 -2.49 14.40
CA TRP A 453 -4.32 -1.72 13.32
C TRP A 453 -4.08 -0.27 13.68
N VAL A 454 -4.92 0.33 14.51
CA VAL A 454 -4.68 1.68 15.09
C VAL A 454 -3.35 1.68 15.86
N ASN A 455 -3.11 0.66 16.68
CA ASN A 455 -1.83 0.49 17.40
C ASN A 455 -0.63 0.22 16.47
N LYS A 456 -0.87 -0.18 15.22
CA LYS A 456 0.15 -0.40 14.18
C LYS A 456 0.22 0.72 13.13
N LEU A 457 -0.28 1.92 13.42
CA LEU A 457 -0.36 3.02 12.46
C LEU A 457 1.02 3.40 11.87
N LEU A 458 2.07 3.37 12.71
CA LEU A 458 3.45 3.58 12.25
C LEU A 458 3.84 2.55 11.17
N LYS A 459 3.48 1.27 11.38
CA LYS A 459 3.73 0.20 10.40
C LYS A 459 2.99 0.47 9.09
N ILE A 460 1.72 0.90 9.14
CA ILE A 460 0.96 1.27 7.94
C ILE A 460 1.72 2.34 7.15
N ASN A 461 2.18 3.40 7.80
CA ASN A 461 2.91 4.49 7.16
C ASN A 461 4.24 4.02 6.54
N LEU A 462 5.01 3.18 7.24
CA LEU A 462 6.27 2.63 6.74
C LEU A 462 6.06 1.70 5.55
N ASP A 463 5.10 0.78 5.63
CA ASP A 463 4.78 -0.14 4.55
C ASP A 463 4.25 0.61 3.31
N MET A 464 3.34 1.58 3.49
CA MET A 464 2.84 2.41 2.39
C MET A 464 3.94 3.24 1.73
N LYS A 465 4.91 3.75 2.49
CA LYS A 465 6.10 4.43 1.96
C LYS A 465 6.98 3.46 1.16
N SER A 466 7.16 2.24 1.66
CA SER A 466 7.96 1.19 1.00
C SER A 466 7.29 0.71 -0.30
N ILE A 467 5.98 0.53 -0.30
CA ILE A 467 5.18 0.18 -1.49
C ILE A 467 5.32 1.27 -2.55
N ARG A 468 5.14 2.53 -2.18
CA ARG A 468 5.30 3.66 -3.12
C ARG A 468 6.71 3.76 -3.69
N LYS A 469 7.74 3.49 -2.89
CA LYS A 469 9.14 3.45 -3.38
C LYS A 469 9.34 2.31 -4.39
N LEU A 470 8.77 1.13 -4.12
CA LEU A 470 8.84 0.00 -5.03
C LEU A 470 8.14 0.32 -6.37
N GLN A 471 6.93 0.88 -6.33
CA GLN A 471 6.18 1.24 -7.53
C GLN A 471 6.85 2.35 -8.35
N ARG A 472 7.42 3.38 -7.70
CA ARG A 472 8.14 4.48 -8.38
C ARG A 472 9.47 4.05 -9.00
N SER A 473 10.21 3.13 -8.41
CA SER A 473 11.44 2.60 -9.03
C SER A 473 11.16 1.98 -10.40
N GLU A 474 9.93 1.51 -10.61
CA GLU A 474 9.46 0.93 -11.86
C GLU A 474 8.96 1.97 -12.87
N GLU A 475 8.37 3.06 -12.40
CA GLU A 475 7.96 4.18 -13.27
C GLU A 475 9.17 4.76 -14.02
N HIS A 476 10.33 4.88 -13.38
CA HIS A 476 11.57 5.33 -14.04
C HIS A 476 12.12 4.34 -15.09
N THR A 477 11.79 3.06 -15.00
CA THR A 477 12.14 2.07 -16.03
C THR A 477 11.11 1.99 -17.15
N SER A 478 9.87 2.44 -16.90
CA SER A 478 8.75 2.43 -17.87
C SER A 478 8.43 3.80 -18.48
N GLU A 479 8.98 4.90 -17.94
CA GLU A 479 8.78 6.29 -18.46
C GLU A 479 9.23 6.52 -19.90
N LEU A 480 9.88 5.53 -20.50
CA LEU A 480 10.07 5.51 -21.95
C LEU A 480 8.82 5.06 -22.71
N GLN A 481 7.72 4.66 -22.07
CA GLN A 481 6.57 4.05 -22.76
C GLN A 481 5.18 4.66 -22.54
N SER A 482 4.85 5.47 -21.55
CA SER A 482 3.55 6.21 -21.58
C SER A 482 3.37 7.27 -20.51
N HIS A 483 3.12 8.50 -20.93
CA HIS A 483 2.74 9.67 -20.12
C HIS A 483 1.27 9.65 -19.63
N SER A 484 0.48 8.61 -19.91
CA SER A 484 -0.97 8.63 -19.68
C SER A 484 -1.46 8.02 -18.38
N ASP A 485 -0.66 7.18 -17.69
CA ASP A 485 -1.13 6.41 -16.53
C ASP A 485 -0.84 7.03 -15.16
N LEU A 486 -0.25 8.20 -15.10
CA LEU A 486 0.27 8.83 -13.86
C LEU A 486 -0.78 9.58 -13.02
N VAL A 487 -2.00 9.79 -13.53
CA VAL A 487 -3.00 10.66 -12.87
C VAL A 487 -3.98 9.89 -11.97
N CYS A 488 -4.11 8.57 -12.13
CA CYS A 488 -5.11 7.75 -11.43
C CYS A 488 -4.55 6.75 -10.39
N ARG A 489 -3.30 6.87 -9.98
CA ARG A 489 -2.73 5.97 -8.96
C ARG A 489 -2.44 6.62 -7.63
#